data_b7165de3301f1422a34167369227edd4
#
_entry.id   b7165de3301f1422a34167369227edd4
#
_cell.length_a   1.000
_cell.length_b   1.000
_cell.length_c   1.000
_cell.angle_alpha   90.00
_cell.angle_beta   90.00
_cell.angle_gamma   90.00
#
_symmetry.space_group_name_H-M   'P 1'
#
loop_
_entity.id
_entity.type
_entity.pdbx_description
1 polymer ?
#
loop_
_entity_poly.entity_id
_entity_poly.type
_entity_poly.pdbx_seq_one_letter_code
_entity_poly.pdbx_strand_id
1 'polypeptide(L)'
;MTADIEGLSINYVKEGQGENLLLLHGWGTNLSLFSAIIETAKKCYTVYAVDFPGFGGSDEPKEPWGVDGYVDFVIAFCKKMGIEKTVLLGHSFGGRVIIKLLSRDNCPIEVEKVILTGSAGIKPPRSEKAEKRAKMYQRGKAFLSSKPIKALFPNAIENYRNKHGSADYPISINFVLLINFEE
;
A
#
# COMPACT_ATOMS: atom_id res chain seq x y z
N MET A 1 1.31 -0.35 -18.73
CA MET A 1 -0.05 -0.54 -19.28
C MET A 1 -1.05 0.09 -18.32
N THR A 2 -2.25 0.46 -18.80
CA THR A 2 -3.31 0.97 -17.91
C THR A 2 -4.60 0.17 -18.08
N ALA A 3 -5.39 0.05 -17.01
CA ALA A 3 -6.72 -0.55 -17.03
C ALA A 3 -7.68 0.28 -16.16
N ASP A 4 -8.92 0.38 -16.57
CA ASP A 4 -9.98 0.94 -15.73
C ASP A 4 -10.43 -0.11 -14.70
N ILE A 5 -10.29 0.24 -13.44
CA ILE A 5 -10.75 -0.55 -12.29
C ILE A 5 -11.69 0.34 -11.47
N GLU A 6 -12.98 0.08 -11.57
CA GLU A 6 -14.02 0.81 -10.85
C GLU A 6 -13.94 2.35 -11.02
N GLY A 7 -13.60 2.80 -12.22
CA GLY A 7 -13.50 4.22 -12.56
C GLY A 7 -12.16 4.87 -12.23
N LEU A 8 -11.16 4.10 -11.83
CA LEU A 8 -9.77 4.55 -11.64
C LEU A 8 -8.89 3.97 -12.75
N SER A 9 -8.07 4.82 -13.38
CA SER A 9 -7.04 4.39 -14.32
C SER A 9 -5.85 3.84 -13.54
N ILE A 10 -5.65 2.53 -13.62
CA ILE A 10 -4.63 1.80 -12.84
C ILE A 10 -3.46 1.43 -13.72
N ASN A 11 -2.28 1.87 -13.34
CA ASN A 11 -1.03 1.50 -14.01
C ASN A 11 -0.56 0.12 -13.53
N TYR A 12 -0.21 -0.73 -14.49
CA TYR A 12 0.29 -2.07 -14.20
C TYR A 12 1.24 -2.60 -15.29
N VAL A 13 1.98 -3.63 -14.94
CA VAL A 13 2.79 -4.44 -15.84
C VAL A 13 2.21 -5.85 -15.89
N LYS A 14 2.18 -6.42 -17.09
CA LYS A 14 1.89 -7.84 -17.32
C LYS A 14 2.96 -8.41 -18.25
N GLU A 15 3.77 -9.33 -17.75
CA GLU A 15 4.85 -9.95 -18.53
C GLU A 15 4.96 -11.45 -18.24
N GLY A 16 5.49 -12.19 -19.22
CA GLY A 16 5.72 -13.62 -19.12
C GLY A 16 4.51 -14.47 -19.42
N GLN A 17 4.65 -15.78 -19.16
CA GLN A 17 3.63 -16.82 -19.36
C GLN A 17 3.77 -17.89 -18.27
N GLY A 18 2.64 -18.48 -17.86
CA GLY A 18 2.58 -19.49 -16.80
C GLY A 18 1.54 -19.15 -15.74
N GLU A 19 1.71 -19.68 -14.54
CA GLU A 19 0.87 -19.38 -13.38
C GLU A 19 0.95 -17.89 -13.04
N ASN A 20 -0.15 -17.35 -12.50
CA ASN A 20 -0.19 -15.93 -12.17
C ASN A 20 0.63 -15.64 -10.91
N LEU A 21 1.41 -14.55 -10.96
CA LEU A 21 2.12 -13.97 -9.84
C LEU A 21 1.75 -12.49 -9.73
N LEU A 22 1.07 -12.09 -8.67
CA LEU A 22 0.68 -10.71 -8.41
C LEU A 22 1.61 -10.07 -7.38
N LEU A 23 2.22 -8.94 -7.75
CA LEU A 23 3.18 -8.18 -6.96
C LEU A 23 2.52 -6.90 -6.42
N LEU A 24 2.51 -6.74 -5.09
CA LEU A 24 1.89 -5.63 -4.37
C LEU A 24 2.95 -4.84 -3.60
N HIS A 25 3.18 -3.59 -3.99
CA HIS A 25 4.25 -2.74 -3.44
C HIS A 25 3.94 -2.15 -2.06
N GLY A 26 4.93 -1.52 -1.45
CA GLY A 26 4.82 -0.83 -0.18
C GLY A 26 4.20 0.57 -0.29
N TRP A 27 3.83 1.14 0.85
CA TRP A 27 3.36 2.51 0.95
C TRP A 27 4.44 3.51 0.49
N GLY A 28 4.07 4.50 -0.31
CA GLY A 28 5.01 5.52 -0.81
C GLY A 28 6.01 5.00 -1.84
N THR A 29 5.74 3.84 -2.46
CA THR A 29 6.53 3.29 -3.57
C THR A 29 5.62 2.98 -4.77
N ASN A 30 6.13 2.30 -5.77
CA ASN A 30 5.41 1.90 -6.96
C ASN A 30 5.93 0.56 -7.50
N LEU A 31 5.35 0.07 -8.59
CA LEU A 31 5.67 -1.22 -9.20
C LEU A 31 7.15 -1.35 -9.65
N SER A 32 7.87 -0.25 -9.86
CA SER A 32 9.29 -0.30 -10.27
C SER A 32 10.19 -0.94 -9.21
N LEU A 33 9.73 -0.99 -7.95
CA LEU A 33 10.39 -1.74 -6.87
C LEU A 33 10.65 -3.20 -7.26
N PHE A 34 9.79 -3.77 -8.10
CA PHE A 34 9.83 -5.17 -8.49
C PHE A 34 10.55 -5.45 -9.80
N SER A 35 11.22 -4.48 -10.42
CA SER A 35 11.84 -4.63 -11.75
C SER A 35 12.72 -5.89 -11.85
N ALA A 36 13.59 -6.13 -10.88
CA ALA A 36 14.46 -7.32 -10.88
C ALA A 36 13.68 -8.64 -10.68
N ILE A 37 12.60 -8.59 -9.88
CA ILE A 37 11.72 -9.74 -9.66
C ILE A 37 10.94 -10.05 -10.93
N ILE A 38 10.39 -9.03 -11.61
CA ILE A 38 9.67 -9.18 -12.87
C ILE A 38 10.56 -9.85 -13.91
N GLU A 39 11.78 -9.33 -14.12
CA GLU A 39 12.73 -9.85 -15.10
C GLU A 39 13.08 -11.32 -14.85
N THR A 40 13.12 -11.75 -13.61
CA THR A 40 13.42 -13.14 -13.26
C THR A 40 12.17 -14.02 -13.33
N ALA A 41 11.07 -13.58 -12.73
CA ALA A 41 9.84 -14.37 -12.56
C ALA A 41 9.07 -14.55 -13.89
N LYS A 42 9.15 -13.60 -14.83
CA LYS A 42 8.48 -13.70 -16.14
C LYS A 42 8.91 -14.90 -16.99
N LYS A 43 10.00 -15.56 -16.63
CA LYS A 43 10.47 -16.79 -17.29
C LYS A 43 9.59 -18.01 -16.97
N CYS A 44 8.85 -17.96 -15.84
CA CYS A 44 8.07 -19.08 -15.32
C CYS A 44 6.62 -18.70 -14.95
N TYR A 45 6.34 -17.41 -14.79
CA TYR A 45 5.06 -16.88 -14.36
C TYR A 45 4.50 -15.85 -15.34
N THR A 46 3.18 -15.73 -15.37
CA THR A 46 2.52 -14.52 -15.84
C THR A 46 2.53 -13.52 -14.67
N VAL A 47 3.48 -12.59 -14.73
CA VAL A 47 3.71 -11.61 -13.65
C VAL A 47 2.83 -10.40 -13.84
N TYR A 48 2.05 -10.07 -12.84
CA TYR A 48 1.34 -8.79 -12.72
C TYR A 48 1.99 -7.98 -11.61
N ALA A 49 2.38 -6.75 -11.90
CA ALA A 49 2.79 -5.77 -10.90
C ALA A 49 1.90 -4.54 -11.07
N VAL A 50 1.30 -4.07 -9.99
CA VAL A 50 0.31 -3.00 -10.03
C VAL A 50 0.75 -1.83 -9.17
N ASP A 51 0.55 -0.61 -9.65
CA ASP A 51 0.59 0.56 -8.80
C ASP A 51 -0.73 0.67 -8.03
N PHE A 52 -0.67 0.65 -6.73
CA PHE A 52 -1.87 0.87 -5.92
C PHE A 52 -2.49 2.25 -6.22
N PRO A 53 -3.83 2.38 -6.12
CA PRO A 53 -4.50 3.67 -6.22
C PRO A 53 -3.86 4.73 -5.32
N GLY A 54 -3.56 5.90 -5.90
CA GLY A 54 -2.83 6.99 -5.24
C GLY A 54 -1.31 6.87 -5.28
N PHE A 55 -0.75 5.89 -6.01
CA PHE A 55 0.70 5.70 -6.14
C PHE A 55 1.12 5.50 -7.58
N GLY A 56 2.40 5.81 -7.85
CA GLY A 56 3.01 5.60 -9.15
C GLY A 56 2.26 6.30 -10.29
N GLY A 57 1.85 5.53 -11.28
CA GLY A 57 1.07 6.01 -12.44
C GLY A 57 -0.43 5.73 -12.35
N SER A 58 -0.95 5.31 -11.17
CA SER A 58 -2.37 5.07 -10.94
C SER A 58 -3.10 6.30 -10.43
N ASP A 59 -4.38 6.42 -10.79
CA ASP A 59 -5.25 7.48 -10.30
C ASP A 59 -5.42 7.43 -8.78
N GLU A 60 -5.66 8.61 -8.19
CA GLU A 60 -5.97 8.76 -6.78
C GLU A 60 -7.48 8.57 -6.54
N PRO A 61 -7.89 7.76 -5.55
CA PRO A 61 -9.29 7.66 -5.17
C PRO A 61 -9.83 9.00 -4.64
N LYS A 62 -11.12 9.28 -4.86
CA LYS A 62 -11.77 10.53 -4.41
C LYS A 62 -11.76 10.68 -2.89
N GLU A 63 -11.88 9.57 -2.19
CA GLU A 63 -11.87 9.51 -0.73
C GLU A 63 -10.72 8.64 -0.25
N PRO A 64 -10.12 8.94 0.91
CA PRO A 64 -9.05 8.12 1.47
C PRO A 64 -9.53 6.70 1.81
N TRP A 65 -8.70 5.71 1.46
CA TRP A 65 -9.00 4.32 1.75
C TRP A 65 -8.25 3.80 2.97
N GLY A 66 -8.94 2.96 3.75
CA GLY A 66 -8.28 2.06 4.69
C GLY A 66 -7.73 0.81 3.97
N VAL A 67 -7.18 -0.13 4.75
CA VAL A 67 -6.64 -1.39 4.20
C VAL A 67 -7.72 -2.17 3.45
N ASP A 68 -8.97 -2.14 3.92
CA ASP A 68 -10.10 -2.83 3.28
C ASP A 68 -10.36 -2.32 1.86
N GLY A 69 -10.27 -1.01 1.61
CA GLY A 69 -10.40 -0.45 0.26
C GLY A 69 -9.33 -0.96 -0.70
N TYR A 70 -8.09 -1.12 -0.22
CA TYR A 70 -7.02 -1.73 -1.03
C TYR A 70 -7.22 -3.23 -1.24
N VAL A 71 -7.84 -3.93 -0.30
CA VAL A 71 -8.25 -5.33 -0.50
C VAL A 71 -9.34 -5.44 -1.57
N ASP A 72 -10.36 -4.59 -1.50
CA ASP A 72 -11.42 -4.54 -2.50
C ASP A 72 -10.86 -4.23 -3.90
N PHE A 73 -9.92 -3.29 -3.98
CA PHE A 73 -9.19 -2.99 -5.20
C PHE A 73 -8.43 -4.21 -5.75
N VAL A 74 -7.71 -4.97 -4.91
CA VAL A 74 -6.99 -6.19 -5.36
C VAL A 74 -7.97 -7.20 -5.94
N ILE A 75 -9.12 -7.40 -5.28
CA ILE A 75 -10.17 -8.28 -5.77
C ILE A 75 -10.71 -7.80 -7.12
N ALA A 76 -11.03 -6.51 -7.24
CA ALA A 76 -11.52 -5.92 -8.48
C ALA A 76 -10.49 -6.01 -9.61
N PHE A 77 -9.20 -5.77 -9.31
CA PHE A 77 -8.11 -5.92 -10.26
C PHE A 77 -7.99 -7.37 -10.74
N CYS A 78 -7.97 -8.35 -9.85
CA CYS A 78 -7.92 -9.77 -10.22
C CYS A 78 -9.11 -10.15 -11.09
N LYS A 79 -10.32 -9.75 -10.72
CA LYS A 79 -11.54 -9.97 -11.50
C LYS A 79 -11.43 -9.38 -12.92
N LYS A 80 -10.95 -8.15 -13.04
CA LYS A 80 -10.76 -7.46 -14.33
C LYS A 80 -9.73 -8.16 -15.21
N MET A 81 -8.66 -8.69 -14.61
CA MET A 81 -7.58 -9.37 -15.33
C MET A 81 -7.87 -10.86 -15.59
N GLY A 82 -8.99 -11.41 -15.08
CA GLY A 82 -9.31 -12.83 -15.17
C GLY A 82 -8.39 -13.70 -14.33
N ILE A 83 -7.90 -13.17 -13.21
CA ILE A 83 -7.02 -13.90 -12.27
C ILE A 83 -7.90 -14.58 -11.23
N GLU A 84 -8.19 -15.84 -11.42
CA GLU A 84 -8.95 -16.67 -10.47
C GLU A 84 -8.03 -17.33 -9.44
N LYS A 85 -6.78 -17.61 -9.84
CA LYS A 85 -5.77 -18.29 -9.05
C LYS A 85 -4.42 -17.60 -9.20
N THR A 86 -3.69 -17.40 -8.10
CA THR A 86 -2.42 -16.66 -8.13
C THR A 86 -1.50 -16.94 -6.96
N VAL A 87 -0.20 -16.74 -7.17
CA VAL A 87 0.78 -16.52 -6.11
C VAL A 87 0.79 -15.02 -5.78
N LEU A 88 0.79 -14.65 -4.51
CA LEU A 88 0.86 -13.26 -4.06
C LEU A 88 2.24 -12.95 -3.49
N LEU A 89 2.86 -11.85 -3.95
CA LEU A 89 4.05 -11.30 -3.33
C LEU A 89 3.76 -9.87 -2.87
N GLY A 90 3.92 -9.63 -1.56
CA GLY A 90 3.71 -8.33 -0.96
C GLY A 90 4.95 -7.79 -0.26
N HIS A 91 5.27 -6.53 -0.54
CA HIS A 91 6.29 -5.79 0.17
C HIS A 91 5.66 -4.79 1.14
N SER A 92 6.09 -4.81 2.40
CA SER A 92 5.67 -3.83 3.42
C SER A 92 4.14 -3.70 3.51
N PHE A 93 3.55 -2.59 3.04
CA PHE A 93 2.11 -2.36 3.01
C PHE A 93 1.37 -3.38 2.11
N GLY A 94 1.93 -3.76 0.95
CA GLY A 94 1.35 -4.80 0.09
C GLY A 94 1.18 -6.13 0.81
N GLY A 95 2.13 -6.49 1.69
CA GLY A 95 2.00 -7.66 2.54
C GLY A 95 0.87 -7.53 3.56
N ARG A 96 0.63 -6.32 4.11
CA ARG A 96 -0.50 -6.07 5.00
C ARG A 96 -1.84 -6.23 4.28
N VAL A 97 -1.93 -5.76 3.03
CA VAL A 97 -3.13 -5.94 2.19
C VAL A 97 -3.37 -7.43 1.94
N ILE A 98 -2.33 -8.22 1.66
CA ILE A 98 -2.43 -9.67 1.48
C ILE A 98 -2.95 -10.35 2.77
N ILE A 99 -2.39 -10.03 3.93
CA ILE A 99 -2.82 -10.59 5.21
C ILE A 99 -4.32 -10.29 5.45
N LYS A 100 -4.74 -9.07 5.20
CA LYS A 100 -6.15 -8.67 5.35
C LYS A 100 -7.05 -9.37 4.32
N LEU A 101 -6.61 -9.51 3.06
CA LEU A 101 -7.31 -10.26 2.02
C LEU A 101 -7.58 -11.71 2.47
N LEU A 102 -6.55 -12.39 2.98
CA LEU A 102 -6.64 -13.77 3.43
C LEU A 102 -7.44 -13.95 4.73
N SER A 103 -7.66 -12.88 5.49
CA SER A 103 -8.52 -12.93 6.69
C SER A 103 -10.01 -12.85 6.38
N ARG A 104 -10.39 -12.63 5.11
CA ARG A 104 -11.80 -12.61 4.69
C ARG A 104 -12.31 -14.04 4.45
N ASP A 105 -13.44 -14.39 5.03
CA ASP A 105 -14.03 -15.75 4.93
C ASP A 105 -14.38 -16.15 3.49
N ASN A 106 -14.66 -15.17 2.61
CA ASN A 106 -15.07 -15.41 1.22
C ASN A 106 -14.13 -14.70 0.24
N CYS A 107 -12.84 -15.02 0.27
CA CYS A 107 -11.91 -14.51 -0.74
C CYS A 107 -12.24 -15.11 -2.12
N PRO A 108 -12.59 -14.33 -3.14
CA PRO A 108 -12.95 -14.86 -4.46
C PRO A 108 -11.74 -15.29 -5.29
N ILE A 109 -10.53 -15.16 -4.76
CA ILE A 109 -9.28 -15.50 -5.43
C ILE A 109 -8.67 -16.71 -4.73
N GLU A 110 -8.35 -17.76 -5.49
CA GLU A 110 -7.56 -18.87 -4.97
C GLU A 110 -6.10 -18.46 -4.84
N VAL A 111 -5.62 -18.39 -3.60
CA VAL A 111 -4.23 -18.02 -3.31
C VAL A 111 -3.40 -19.26 -3.04
N GLU A 112 -2.50 -19.61 -3.97
CA GLU A 112 -1.68 -20.82 -3.86
C GLU A 112 -0.53 -20.66 -2.87
N LYS A 113 0.16 -19.52 -2.96
CA LYS A 113 1.33 -19.21 -2.13
C LYS A 113 1.35 -17.73 -1.82
N VAL A 114 1.96 -17.41 -0.68
CA VAL A 114 2.19 -16.03 -0.25
C VAL A 114 3.66 -15.83 0.06
N ILE A 115 4.23 -14.78 -0.51
CA ILE A 115 5.59 -14.34 -0.26
C ILE A 115 5.52 -12.94 0.37
N LEU A 116 5.99 -12.80 1.59
CA LEU A 116 5.99 -11.53 2.32
C LEU A 116 7.42 -11.04 2.51
N THR A 117 7.70 -9.83 2.03
CA THR A 117 9.02 -9.21 2.16
C THR A 117 8.92 -7.90 2.94
N GLY A 118 9.62 -7.80 4.07
CA GLY A 118 9.57 -6.61 4.93
C GLY A 118 8.15 -6.18 5.31
N SER A 119 7.21 -7.14 5.33
CA SER A 119 5.79 -6.85 5.54
C SER A 119 5.54 -6.31 6.93
N ALA A 120 4.68 -5.29 7.01
CA ALA A 120 4.11 -4.84 8.25
C ALA A 120 3.13 -5.92 8.74
N GLY A 121 3.66 -6.93 9.41
CA GLY A 121 2.90 -8.05 9.95
C GLY A 121 2.07 -7.67 11.18
N ILE A 122 1.73 -8.67 11.99
CA ILE A 122 1.06 -8.51 13.27
C ILE A 122 1.94 -7.62 14.15
N LYS A 123 1.38 -6.50 14.63
CA LYS A 123 2.07 -5.64 15.58
C LYS A 123 2.41 -6.47 16.83
N PRO A 124 3.68 -6.61 17.22
CA PRO A 124 3.98 -7.19 18.51
C PRO A 124 3.34 -6.33 19.62
N PRO A 125 2.92 -6.94 20.74
CA PRO A 125 2.40 -6.16 21.86
C PRO A 125 3.40 -5.06 22.22
N ARG A 126 2.94 -3.82 22.28
CA ARG A 126 3.81 -2.68 22.56
C ARG A 126 4.34 -2.81 23.99
N SER A 127 5.65 -2.69 24.16
CA SER A 127 6.19 -2.52 25.51
C SER A 127 5.66 -1.22 26.11
N GLU A 128 5.51 -1.13 27.44
CA GLU A 128 5.07 0.10 28.13
C GLU A 128 5.88 1.34 27.72
N LYS A 129 7.19 1.14 27.45
CA LYS A 129 8.08 2.21 26.99
C LYS A 129 7.71 2.69 25.58
N ALA A 130 7.30 1.77 24.69
CA ALA A 130 6.85 2.09 23.34
C ALA A 130 5.48 2.79 23.35
N GLU A 131 4.58 2.39 24.25
CA GLU A 131 3.30 3.09 24.44
C GLU A 131 3.47 4.52 24.95
N LYS A 132 4.33 4.71 25.96
CA LYS A 132 4.64 6.05 26.49
C LYS A 132 5.23 6.95 25.40
N ARG A 133 6.15 6.42 24.57
CA ARG A 133 6.69 7.15 23.41
C ARG A 133 5.63 7.49 22.37
N ALA A 134 4.74 6.56 22.03
CA ALA A 134 3.65 6.79 21.10
C ALA A 134 2.68 7.87 21.59
N LYS A 135 2.27 7.81 22.88
CA LYS A 135 1.42 8.84 23.50
C LYS A 135 2.11 10.21 23.53
N MET A 136 3.42 10.25 23.80
CA MET A 136 4.19 11.50 23.78
C MET A 136 4.27 12.06 22.35
N TYR A 137 4.49 11.21 21.37
CA TYR A 137 4.50 11.62 19.96
C TYR A 137 3.13 12.16 19.48
N GLN A 138 2.05 11.49 19.86
CA GLN A 138 0.68 11.95 19.53
C GLN A 138 0.37 13.29 20.19
N ARG A 139 0.77 13.49 21.47
CA ARG A 139 0.62 14.77 22.15
C ARG A 139 1.45 15.89 21.50
N GLY A 140 2.70 15.60 21.14
CA GLY A 140 3.55 16.54 20.40
C GLY A 140 2.96 16.90 19.04
N LYS A 141 2.44 15.91 18.29
CA LYS A 141 1.75 16.14 17.01
C LYS A 141 0.49 16.99 17.18
N ALA A 142 -0.34 16.69 18.18
CA ALA A 142 -1.55 17.48 18.47
C ALA A 142 -1.20 18.93 18.85
N PHE A 143 -0.15 19.13 19.63
CA PHE A 143 0.35 20.46 19.99
C PHE A 143 0.84 21.24 18.74
N LEU A 144 1.68 20.62 17.89
CA LEU A 144 2.16 21.23 16.64
C LEU A 144 1.04 21.46 15.61
N SER A 145 -0.06 20.71 15.70
CA SER A 145 -1.23 20.85 14.83
C SER A 145 -2.23 21.89 15.35
N SER A 146 -2.00 22.47 16.54
CA SER A 146 -2.89 23.49 17.09
C SER A 146 -2.89 24.77 16.27
N LYS A 147 -4.07 25.44 16.19
CA LYS A 147 -4.26 26.65 15.36
C LYS A 147 -3.19 27.73 15.58
N PRO A 148 -2.78 28.06 16.81
CA PRO A 148 -1.78 29.13 17.02
C PRO A 148 -0.40 28.75 16.50
N ILE A 149 0.00 27.48 16.58
CA ILE A 149 1.33 27.05 16.11
C ILE A 149 1.38 26.93 14.59
N LYS A 150 0.30 26.47 13.96
CA LYS A 150 0.18 26.51 12.48
C LYS A 150 0.23 27.94 11.94
N ALA A 151 -0.29 28.90 12.66
CA ALA A 151 -0.22 30.33 12.28
C ALA A 151 1.20 30.90 12.38
N LEU A 152 1.98 30.47 13.38
CA LEU A 152 3.37 30.93 13.60
C LEU A 152 4.38 30.21 12.69
N PHE A 153 4.12 28.93 12.33
CA PHE A 153 5.01 28.09 11.54
C PHE A 153 4.26 27.31 10.44
N PRO A 154 3.63 27.99 9.47
CA PRO A 154 2.75 27.35 8.49
C PRO A 154 3.43 26.26 7.67
N ASN A 155 4.73 26.37 7.43
CA ASN A 155 5.49 25.50 6.53
C ASN A 155 6.43 24.51 7.27
N ALA A 156 6.48 24.53 8.60
CA ALA A 156 7.46 23.70 9.34
C ALA A 156 7.24 22.21 9.14
N ILE A 157 5.99 21.77 9.10
CA ILE A 157 5.61 20.37 8.86
C ILE A 157 5.90 19.98 7.42
N GLU A 158 5.59 20.85 6.46
CA GLU A 158 5.80 20.63 5.04
C GLU A 158 7.29 20.59 4.68
N ASN A 159 8.08 21.51 5.22
CA ASN A 159 9.53 21.54 5.06
C ASN A 159 10.21 20.27 5.65
N TYR A 160 9.74 19.81 6.80
CA TYR A 160 10.24 18.55 7.38
C TYR A 160 9.91 17.35 6.47
N ARG A 161 8.71 17.32 5.91
CA ARG A 161 8.24 16.29 4.99
C ARG A 161 9.05 16.26 3.69
N ASN A 162 9.23 17.41 3.06
CA ASN A 162 9.98 17.53 1.81
C ASN A 162 11.45 17.11 1.96
N LYS A 163 12.00 17.25 3.16
CA LYS A 163 13.39 16.88 3.46
C LYS A 163 13.59 15.40 3.75
N HIS A 164 12.56 14.70 4.25
CA HIS A 164 12.65 13.33 4.78
C HIS A 164 11.62 12.36 4.20
N GLY A 165 10.75 12.79 3.31
CA GLY A 165 9.73 11.97 2.67
C GLY A 165 10.23 11.31 1.37
N SER A 166 9.56 10.23 0.94
CA SER A 166 9.69 9.69 -0.42
C SER A 166 9.08 10.64 -1.44
N ALA A 167 9.42 10.46 -2.73
CA ALA A 167 8.87 11.29 -3.81
C ALA A 167 7.32 11.25 -3.88
N ASP A 168 6.71 10.13 -3.49
CA ASP A 168 5.24 9.94 -3.46
C ASP A 168 4.60 10.36 -2.13
N TYR A 169 5.41 10.80 -1.17
CA TYR A 169 4.93 11.19 0.16
C TYR A 169 3.90 12.34 0.16
N PRO A 170 3.98 13.38 -0.70
CA PRO A 170 2.95 14.41 -0.78
C PRO A 170 1.57 13.89 -1.18
N ILE A 171 1.52 12.90 -2.09
CA ILE A 171 0.29 12.28 -2.56
C ILE A 171 -0.33 11.42 -1.47
N SER A 172 0.48 10.64 -0.78
CA SER A 172 0.05 9.68 0.23
C SER A 172 -0.36 10.30 1.58
N ILE A 173 -0.05 11.58 1.81
CA ILE A 173 -0.24 12.21 3.13
C ILE A 173 -1.70 12.38 3.54
N ASN A 174 -2.55 12.72 2.59
CA ASN A 174 -3.99 12.83 2.87
C ASN A 174 -4.55 11.46 3.29
N PHE A 175 -3.96 10.37 2.84
CA PHE A 175 -4.32 8.99 3.15
C PHE A 175 -3.70 8.48 4.46
N VAL A 176 -2.49 8.90 4.81
CA VAL A 176 -1.82 8.48 6.07
C VAL A 176 -2.56 8.97 7.31
N LEU A 177 -3.25 10.10 7.24
CA LEU A 177 -3.99 10.66 8.37
C LEU A 177 -5.25 9.87 8.74
N LEU A 178 -5.73 9.01 7.84
CA LEU A 178 -6.98 8.25 8.01
C LEU A 178 -6.76 6.74 8.13
N ILE A 179 -5.58 6.22 7.84
CA ILE A 179 -5.27 4.84 8.19
C ILE A 179 -5.07 4.78 9.70
N ASN A 180 -6.12 4.40 10.40
CA ASN A 180 -6.01 3.99 11.78
C ASN A 180 -5.19 2.71 11.82
N PHE A 181 -3.93 2.80 12.27
CA PHE A 181 -3.08 1.64 12.49
C PHE A 181 -3.51 0.82 13.72
N GLU A 182 -4.75 0.94 14.16
CA GLU A 182 -5.31 0.24 15.32
C GLU A 182 -6.11 -1.03 14.98
N GLU A 183 -6.24 -1.36 13.68
CA GLU A 183 -6.81 -2.64 13.24
C GLU A 183 -5.76 -3.67 12.87
#